data_a5e3cff3977a6c3cddf2865686c87c59
#
_entry.id   a5e3cff3977a6c3cddf2865686c87c59
#
_cell.length_a   1.000
_cell.length_b   1.000
_cell.length_c   1.000
_cell.angle_alpha   90.00
_cell.angle_beta   90.00
_cell.angle_gamma   90.00
#
_symmetry.space_group_name_H-M   'P 1'
#
loop_
_entity.id
_entity.type
_entity.pdbx_description
1 polymer ?
#
loop_
_entity_poly.entity_id
_entity_poly.type
_entity_poly.pdbx_seq_one_letter_code
_entity_poly.pdbx_strand_id
1 'polypeptide(L)'
;MQAAQEKDSNVPLSSNHVMPDFFGVTTELSNFKIWVLAPHLETSDDNINYYYDFSQSIAEYTNIFNALHVEWKWQPVTIDNFSSVIDSIANEHSTKTPLIINLCDGDEINGTPGISVIKKLKSIDLIYTGAEEYFYNITTSKIPMKKAFDVAGVKTAKWAIIDTKETHTDQLLEMLGVPIILKPSVSGGSMGIGIKNVVDNQLSLKEQVNKMFEGYRGWDLAIDGIIAEKYIAGREFTTLITGSSQYEETCKVYKPVERVFHSSLPINERFLSFDRLWEIYEEESPMPQNENFYEYVEVEKELSDVIREISMNAYRSLNGTGYGRVDIRMDEKTGKLYILEANAQCGLSEDENYTSIGAILRVNKTSFKDMIVEIIHDAINRKENK
;
A
#
# COMPACT_ATOMS: atom_id res chain seq x y z
N MET A 1 -36.69 15.55 -46.20
CA MET A 1 -37.25 14.20 -45.98
C MET A 1 -36.43 13.46 -44.99
N GLN A 2 -37.09 13.06 -43.94
CA GLN A 2 -36.73 12.17 -42.83
C GLN A 2 -35.50 12.54 -41.96
N ALA A 3 -35.86 13.10 -40.80
CA ALA A 3 -35.04 13.20 -39.61
C ALA A 3 -34.89 11.83 -38.95
N ALA A 4 -33.65 11.45 -38.58
CA ALA A 4 -33.40 10.33 -37.69
C ALA A 4 -33.36 10.85 -36.24
N GLN A 5 -34.25 10.32 -35.43
CA GLN A 5 -34.33 10.58 -33.98
C GLN A 5 -33.16 9.95 -33.22
N GLU A 6 -32.41 10.79 -32.54
CA GLU A 6 -31.50 10.37 -31.46
C GLU A 6 -32.38 9.88 -30.29
N LYS A 7 -32.12 8.66 -29.86
CA LYS A 7 -32.63 8.09 -28.59
C LYS A 7 -31.73 8.47 -27.46
N ASP A 8 -32.17 9.44 -26.65
CA ASP A 8 -31.66 9.67 -25.31
C ASP A 8 -31.88 8.41 -24.46
N SER A 9 -30.80 7.75 -24.07
CA SER A 9 -30.81 6.74 -23.02
C SER A 9 -30.26 7.34 -21.72
N ASN A 10 -31.06 8.16 -21.04
CA ASN A 10 -30.88 8.52 -19.65
C ASN A 10 -31.20 7.30 -18.77
N VAL A 11 -30.18 6.57 -18.34
CA VAL A 11 -30.28 5.66 -17.21
C VAL A 11 -29.84 6.45 -15.97
N PRO A 12 -30.70 6.66 -14.98
CA PRO A 12 -30.29 7.32 -13.74
C PRO A 12 -29.44 6.36 -12.93
N LEU A 13 -28.20 6.75 -12.62
CA LEU A 13 -27.38 6.13 -11.59
C LEU A 13 -28.06 6.35 -10.23
N SER A 14 -28.86 5.40 -9.79
CA SER A 14 -29.40 5.36 -8.44
C SER A 14 -28.31 4.89 -7.47
N SER A 15 -27.52 5.80 -6.92
CA SER A 15 -26.63 5.57 -5.80
C SER A 15 -27.39 5.70 -4.48
N ASN A 16 -28.21 4.71 -4.15
CA ASN A 16 -28.64 4.48 -2.78
C ASN A 16 -27.92 3.20 -2.27
N HIS A 17 -26.65 3.33 -1.89
CA HIS A 17 -26.05 2.33 -1.02
C HIS A 17 -26.65 2.52 0.38
N VAL A 18 -27.67 1.75 0.66
CA VAL A 18 -28.15 1.53 2.03
C VAL A 18 -27.01 0.84 2.77
N MET A 19 -26.41 1.53 3.74
CA MET A 19 -25.49 0.91 4.70
C MET A 19 -26.24 -0.24 5.37
N PRO A 20 -25.64 -1.45 5.44
CA PRO A 20 -26.28 -2.54 6.18
C PRO A 20 -26.47 -2.15 7.64
N ASP A 21 -27.60 -2.59 8.20
CA ASP A 21 -28.05 -2.27 9.55
C ASP A 21 -26.96 -2.66 10.56
N PHE A 22 -26.42 -1.71 11.30
CA PHE A 22 -25.32 -1.86 12.26
C PHE A 22 -25.55 -2.98 13.29
N PHE A 23 -26.80 -3.28 13.60
CA PHE A 23 -27.18 -4.35 14.54
C PHE A 23 -26.98 -5.76 14.00
N GLY A 24 -27.12 -6.00 12.70
CA GLY A 24 -26.86 -7.29 12.08
C GLY A 24 -25.37 -7.66 12.10
N VAL A 25 -24.51 -6.70 11.78
CA VAL A 25 -23.04 -6.86 11.72
C VAL A 25 -22.43 -7.24 13.07
N THR A 26 -22.85 -6.60 14.15
CA THR A 26 -22.34 -6.90 15.51
C THR A 26 -22.74 -8.28 15.99
N THR A 27 -23.92 -8.76 15.61
CA THR A 27 -24.40 -10.11 15.98
C THR A 27 -23.61 -11.20 15.26
N GLU A 28 -23.22 -10.95 14.01
CA GLU A 28 -22.43 -11.87 13.20
C GLU A 28 -20.97 -11.98 13.71
N LEU A 29 -20.33 -10.88 14.01
CA LEU A 29 -18.95 -10.86 14.51
C LEU A 29 -18.80 -11.49 15.91
N SER A 30 -19.86 -11.55 16.70
CA SER A 30 -19.84 -12.21 18.03
C SER A 30 -19.53 -13.71 17.96
N ASN A 31 -19.75 -14.35 16.79
CA ASN A 31 -19.44 -15.76 16.56
C ASN A 31 -17.95 -16.02 16.30
N PHE A 32 -17.15 -14.95 16.12
CA PHE A 32 -15.72 -15.03 15.85
C PHE A 32 -14.88 -14.70 17.09
N LYS A 33 -13.70 -15.30 17.13
CA LYS A 33 -12.57 -14.83 17.93
C LYS A 33 -11.54 -14.27 16.97
N ILE A 34 -11.24 -12.97 17.11
CA ILE A 34 -10.34 -12.26 16.19
C ILE A 34 -8.90 -12.33 16.71
N TRP A 35 -8.00 -12.73 15.82
CA TRP A 35 -6.57 -12.72 16.05
C TRP A 35 -5.92 -11.70 15.11
N VAL A 36 -5.23 -10.72 15.68
CA VAL A 36 -4.45 -9.76 14.89
C VAL A 36 -3.01 -10.27 14.83
N LEU A 37 -2.61 -10.82 13.69
CA LEU A 37 -1.23 -11.24 13.45
C LEU A 37 -0.42 -10.03 13.00
N ALA A 38 0.56 -9.63 13.80
CA ALA A 38 1.46 -8.52 13.51
C ALA A 38 2.87 -9.05 13.22
N PRO A 39 3.56 -8.55 12.19
CA PRO A 39 4.92 -8.95 11.91
C PRO A 39 5.83 -8.47 13.05
N HIS A 40 6.84 -9.27 13.39
CA HIS A 40 7.86 -8.90 14.34
C HIS A 40 9.22 -9.39 13.85
N LEU A 41 10.23 -8.53 14.00
CA LEU A 41 11.61 -8.83 13.70
C LEU A 41 12.44 -8.67 14.98
N GLU A 42 13.13 -9.71 15.39
CA GLU A 42 14.08 -9.61 16.48
C GLU A 42 15.38 -8.96 15.98
N THR A 43 15.67 -7.76 16.45
CA THR A 43 16.84 -7.00 16.04
C THR A 43 17.41 -6.17 17.18
N SER A 44 18.71 -5.87 17.11
CA SER A 44 19.38 -4.92 18.01
C SER A 44 19.51 -3.50 17.43
N ASP A 45 18.96 -3.25 16.24
CA ASP A 45 18.90 -1.92 15.62
C ASP A 45 17.69 -1.15 16.16
N ASP A 46 17.92 -0.08 16.91
CA ASP A 46 16.87 0.71 17.56
C ASP A 46 15.90 1.34 16.55
N ASN A 47 16.36 1.69 15.34
CA ASN A 47 15.49 2.25 14.30
C ASN A 47 14.56 1.18 13.72
N ILE A 48 15.04 -0.06 13.56
CA ILE A 48 14.21 -1.17 13.13
C ILE A 48 13.23 -1.56 14.25
N ASN A 49 13.65 -1.56 15.51
CA ASN A 49 12.75 -1.75 16.65
C ASN A 49 11.63 -0.70 16.68
N TYR A 50 11.93 0.56 16.37
CA TYR A 50 10.93 1.62 16.27
C TYR A 50 9.93 1.37 15.14
N TYR A 51 10.38 0.89 13.97
CA TYR A 51 9.51 0.53 12.85
C TYR A 51 8.50 -0.56 13.21
N TYR A 52 8.85 -1.49 14.12
CA TYR A 52 7.97 -2.56 14.61
C TYR A 52 7.31 -2.25 15.95
N ASP A 53 7.27 -0.99 16.38
CA ASP A 53 6.46 -0.55 17.53
C ASP A 53 4.99 -0.42 17.12
N PHE A 54 4.19 -1.41 17.48
CA PHE A 54 2.76 -1.45 17.23
C PHE A 54 1.91 -0.91 18.39
N SER A 55 2.48 -0.16 19.33
CA SER A 55 1.74 0.37 20.50
C SER A 55 0.51 1.18 20.10
N GLN A 56 0.64 2.04 19.08
CA GLN A 56 -0.46 2.80 18.51
C GLN A 56 -1.54 1.88 17.91
N SER A 57 -1.13 0.93 17.05
CA SER A 57 -2.07 -0.02 16.43
C SER A 57 -2.79 -0.88 17.47
N ILE A 58 -2.10 -1.35 18.52
CA ILE A 58 -2.71 -2.11 19.61
C ILE A 58 -3.81 -1.28 20.30
N ALA A 59 -3.57 0.01 20.57
CA ALA A 59 -4.56 0.91 21.14
C ALA A 59 -5.78 1.09 20.25
N GLU A 60 -5.57 1.31 18.95
CA GLU A 60 -6.63 1.46 17.93
C GLU A 60 -7.50 0.20 17.84
N TYR A 61 -6.90 -0.99 17.69
CA TYR A 61 -7.64 -2.26 17.64
C TYR A 61 -8.35 -2.57 18.97
N THR A 62 -7.75 -2.21 20.10
CA THR A 62 -8.41 -2.33 21.43
C THR A 62 -9.71 -1.54 21.45
N ASN A 63 -9.67 -0.28 21.00
CA ASN A 63 -10.85 0.58 20.96
C ASN A 63 -11.94 0.00 20.03
N ILE A 64 -11.55 -0.50 18.85
CA ILE A 64 -12.48 -1.10 17.89
C ILE A 64 -13.19 -2.30 18.51
N PHE A 65 -12.43 -3.31 18.97
CA PHE A 65 -13.01 -4.57 19.40
C PHE A 65 -13.76 -4.48 20.72
N ASN A 66 -13.36 -3.55 21.63
CA ASN A 66 -14.15 -3.21 22.80
C ASN A 66 -15.51 -2.60 22.39
N ALA A 67 -15.52 -1.67 21.43
CA ALA A 67 -16.76 -1.06 20.94
C ALA A 67 -17.68 -2.05 20.22
N LEU A 68 -17.11 -3.08 19.57
CA LEU A 68 -17.83 -4.16 18.88
C LEU A 68 -18.21 -5.32 19.81
N HIS A 69 -17.76 -5.32 21.07
CA HIS A 69 -17.94 -6.41 22.03
C HIS A 69 -17.49 -7.79 21.49
N VAL A 70 -16.38 -7.81 20.73
CA VAL A 70 -15.80 -9.00 20.12
C VAL A 70 -14.58 -9.46 20.88
N GLU A 71 -14.46 -10.78 21.10
CA GLU A 71 -13.24 -11.37 21.68
C GLU A 71 -12.11 -11.30 20.70
N TRP A 72 -10.96 -10.78 21.13
CA TRP A 72 -9.81 -10.63 20.26
C TRP A 72 -8.48 -10.80 21.00
N LYS A 73 -7.41 -10.98 20.22
CA LYS A 73 -6.05 -11.09 20.74
C LYS A 73 -5.04 -10.53 19.73
N TRP A 74 -4.07 -9.76 20.22
CA TRP A 74 -2.89 -9.35 19.48
C TRP A 74 -1.84 -10.46 19.53
N GLN A 75 -1.29 -10.83 18.38
CA GLN A 75 -0.35 -11.95 18.26
C GLN A 75 0.82 -11.59 17.36
N PRO A 76 1.98 -11.19 17.92
CA PRO A 76 3.21 -11.04 17.15
C PRO A 76 3.67 -12.38 16.57
N VAL A 77 4.18 -12.33 15.33
CA VAL A 77 4.74 -13.48 14.64
C VAL A 77 6.06 -13.11 13.96
N THR A 78 7.02 -14.02 13.99
CA THR A 78 8.29 -13.92 13.30
C THR A 78 8.33 -14.90 12.13
N ILE A 79 9.34 -14.78 11.26
CA ILE A 79 9.54 -15.72 10.15
C ILE A 79 9.73 -17.16 10.66
N ASP A 80 10.26 -17.34 11.87
CA ASP A 80 10.54 -18.66 12.44
C ASP A 80 9.34 -19.29 13.16
N ASN A 81 8.42 -18.46 13.72
CA ASN A 81 7.34 -18.97 14.58
C ASN A 81 5.93 -18.89 14.00
N PHE A 82 5.70 -18.13 12.90
CA PHE A 82 4.34 -17.89 12.38
C PHE A 82 3.56 -19.18 12.13
N SER A 83 4.22 -20.22 11.62
CA SER A 83 3.54 -21.48 11.28
C SER A 83 2.99 -22.19 12.52
N SER A 84 3.81 -22.32 13.57
CA SER A 84 3.39 -22.96 14.84
C SER A 84 2.34 -22.14 15.58
N VAL A 85 2.42 -20.81 15.52
CA VAL A 85 1.43 -19.91 16.09
C VAL A 85 0.07 -20.08 15.40
N ILE A 86 0.05 -20.10 14.06
CA ILE A 86 -1.17 -20.28 13.28
C ILE A 86 -1.78 -21.67 13.53
N ASP A 87 -0.96 -22.73 13.62
CA ASP A 87 -1.45 -24.07 14.00
C ASP A 87 -2.07 -24.08 15.42
N SER A 88 -1.48 -23.36 16.36
CA SER A 88 -2.03 -23.24 17.72
C SER A 88 -3.38 -22.51 17.73
N ILE A 89 -3.54 -21.46 16.91
CA ILE A 89 -4.81 -20.73 16.74
C ILE A 89 -5.88 -21.65 16.15
N ALA A 90 -5.55 -22.40 15.09
CA ALA A 90 -6.49 -23.30 14.43
C ALA A 90 -6.95 -24.45 15.35
N ASN A 91 -6.10 -24.90 16.26
CA ASN A 91 -6.39 -25.98 17.20
C ASN A 91 -6.88 -25.49 18.58
N GLU A 92 -7.12 -24.20 18.74
CA GLU A 92 -7.62 -23.68 20.02
C GLU A 92 -9.02 -24.22 20.31
N HIS A 93 -9.21 -24.78 21.51
CA HIS A 93 -10.53 -25.20 21.94
C HIS A 93 -11.42 -23.99 22.24
N SER A 94 -12.19 -23.57 21.28
CA SER A 94 -13.13 -22.45 21.38
C SER A 94 -14.48 -22.80 20.74
N THR A 95 -15.56 -22.23 21.24
CA THR A 95 -16.88 -22.28 20.58
C THR A 95 -17.00 -21.26 19.44
N LYS A 96 -16.03 -20.36 19.31
CA LYS A 96 -15.99 -19.32 18.31
C LYS A 96 -15.06 -19.69 17.16
N THR A 97 -15.41 -19.27 15.95
CA THR A 97 -14.58 -19.45 14.76
C THR A 97 -13.39 -18.48 14.79
N PRO A 98 -12.15 -18.93 14.59
CA PRO A 98 -11.01 -18.04 14.48
C PRO A 98 -11.10 -17.23 13.18
N LEU A 99 -10.90 -15.92 13.29
CA LEU A 99 -10.76 -14.99 12.17
C LEU A 99 -9.47 -14.19 12.34
N ILE A 100 -8.67 -14.15 11.30
CA ILE A 100 -7.34 -13.55 11.33
C ILE A 100 -7.37 -12.18 10.66
N ILE A 101 -7.00 -11.13 11.39
CA ILE A 101 -6.55 -9.88 10.79
C ILE A 101 -5.06 -10.03 10.54
N ASN A 102 -4.69 -10.17 9.28
CA ASN A 102 -3.31 -10.37 8.88
C ASN A 102 -2.66 -9.02 8.56
N LEU A 103 -1.73 -8.58 9.40
CA LEU A 103 -0.92 -7.38 9.20
C LEU A 103 0.50 -7.69 8.71
N CYS A 104 0.81 -8.97 8.41
CA CYS A 104 2.14 -9.37 7.96
C CYS A 104 2.33 -8.94 6.50
N ASP A 105 3.10 -7.86 6.30
CA ASP A 105 3.36 -7.21 5.02
C ASP A 105 4.83 -7.31 4.57
N GLY A 106 5.62 -8.21 5.20
CA GLY A 106 7.04 -8.34 4.95
C GLY A 106 7.40 -8.98 3.61
N ASP A 107 8.60 -8.70 3.15
CA ASP A 107 9.17 -9.27 1.92
C ASP A 107 9.80 -10.66 2.13
N GLU A 108 9.96 -11.09 3.39
CA GLU A 108 10.60 -12.34 3.86
C GLU A 108 12.12 -12.44 3.58
N ILE A 109 12.64 -11.61 2.71
CA ILE A 109 14.06 -11.60 2.37
C ILE A 109 14.84 -10.91 3.48
N ASN A 110 14.27 -9.85 4.05
CA ASN A 110 14.85 -9.12 5.17
C ASN A 110 14.35 -9.64 6.54
N GLY A 111 13.78 -10.85 6.57
CA GLY A 111 13.40 -11.55 7.80
C GLY A 111 12.02 -11.23 8.36
N THR A 112 11.24 -10.40 7.69
CA THR A 112 9.89 -10.02 8.12
C THR A 112 8.84 -10.93 7.48
N PRO A 113 7.93 -11.56 8.25
CA PRO A 113 6.94 -12.48 7.72
C PRO A 113 5.94 -11.79 6.79
N GLY A 114 5.57 -12.46 5.71
CA GLY A 114 4.72 -11.94 4.65
C GLY A 114 3.94 -13.05 3.92
N ILE A 115 4.37 -13.40 2.70
CA ILE A 115 3.66 -14.34 1.82
C ILE A 115 3.50 -15.74 2.44
N SER A 116 4.47 -16.21 3.23
CA SER A 116 4.40 -17.52 3.89
C SER A 116 3.28 -17.59 4.91
N VAL A 117 2.94 -16.47 5.56
CA VAL A 117 1.77 -16.37 6.45
C VAL A 117 0.48 -16.59 5.66
N ILE A 118 0.32 -15.92 4.52
CA ILE A 118 -0.85 -16.07 3.64
C ILE A 118 -0.98 -17.51 3.16
N LYS A 119 0.11 -18.13 2.69
CA LYS A 119 0.14 -19.54 2.25
C LYS A 119 -0.27 -20.48 3.38
N LYS A 120 0.23 -20.26 4.60
CA LYS A 120 -0.13 -21.07 5.77
C LYS A 120 -1.61 -20.93 6.11
N LEU A 121 -2.14 -19.71 6.23
CA LEU A 121 -3.55 -19.45 6.51
C LEU A 121 -4.47 -20.13 5.48
N LYS A 122 -4.11 -20.02 4.18
CA LYS A 122 -4.83 -20.66 3.08
C LYS A 122 -4.77 -22.19 3.16
N SER A 123 -3.61 -22.76 3.50
CA SER A 123 -3.40 -24.23 3.52
C SER A 123 -4.25 -24.95 4.58
N ILE A 124 -4.60 -24.25 5.66
CA ILE A 124 -5.46 -24.79 6.75
C ILE A 124 -6.85 -24.16 6.74
N ASP A 125 -7.18 -23.43 5.66
CA ASP A 125 -8.50 -22.93 5.36
C ASP A 125 -9.08 -21.95 6.41
N LEU A 126 -8.23 -21.14 7.07
CA LEU A 126 -8.68 -20.11 7.99
C LEU A 126 -9.27 -18.90 7.24
N ILE A 127 -10.19 -18.18 7.90
CA ILE A 127 -10.68 -16.88 7.42
C ILE A 127 -9.61 -15.84 7.76
N TYR A 128 -9.15 -15.06 6.78
CA TYR A 128 -8.15 -14.02 6.99
C TYR A 128 -8.40 -12.79 6.12
N THR A 129 -8.06 -11.62 6.66
CA THR A 129 -8.14 -10.34 5.95
C THR A 129 -6.89 -10.07 5.12
N GLY A 130 -6.99 -9.08 4.24
CA GLY A 130 -5.90 -8.64 3.41
C GLY A 130 -5.78 -9.39 2.09
N ALA A 131 -4.61 -9.27 1.46
CA ALA A 131 -4.37 -9.79 0.13
C ALA A 131 -4.35 -11.33 0.06
N GLU A 132 -4.84 -11.87 -1.04
CA GLU A 132 -4.55 -13.25 -1.43
C GLU A 132 -3.15 -13.35 -2.09
N GLU A 133 -2.67 -14.58 -2.21
CA GLU A 133 -1.29 -14.90 -2.61
C GLU A 133 -0.84 -14.20 -3.90
N TYR A 134 -1.68 -14.17 -4.93
CA TYR A 134 -1.31 -13.56 -6.21
C TYR A 134 -1.12 -12.04 -6.09
N PHE A 135 -2.10 -11.36 -5.47
CA PHE A 135 -2.05 -9.91 -5.31
C PHE A 135 -0.88 -9.48 -4.42
N TYR A 136 -0.62 -10.24 -3.35
CA TYR A 136 0.53 -10.00 -2.50
C TYR A 136 1.85 -10.12 -3.28
N ASN A 137 2.07 -11.25 -3.94
CA ASN A 137 3.31 -11.52 -4.66
C ASN A 137 3.59 -10.52 -5.78
N ILE A 138 2.57 -10.16 -6.57
CA ILE A 138 2.76 -9.26 -7.71
C ILE A 138 3.08 -7.82 -7.28
N THR A 139 2.69 -7.43 -6.07
CA THR A 139 2.95 -6.10 -5.51
C THR A 139 4.19 -6.03 -4.62
N THR A 140 4.73 -7.15 -4.15
CA THR A 140 5.95 -7.19 -3.35
C THR A 140 7.16 -6.69 -4.17
N SER A 141 7.23 -7.01 -5.47
CA SER A 141 8.26 -6.47 -6.37
C SER A 141 7.65 -5.51 -7.39
N LYS A 142 8.27 -4.34 -7.56
CA LYS A 142 7.84 -3.32 -8.53
C LYS A 142 7.94 -3.80 -9.97
N ILE A 143 8.84 -4.76 -10.28
CA ILE A 143 9.06 -5.26 -11.65
C ILE A 143 7.84 -6.05 -12.17
N PRO A 144 7.36 -7.12 -11.51
CA PRO A 144 6.18 -7.83 -11.98
C PRO A 144 4.92 -6.95 -11.97
N MET A 145 4.79 -6.07 -10.98
CA MET A 145 3.69 -5.11 -10.91
C MET A 145 3.67 -4.19 -12.14
N LYS A 146 4.79 -3.55 -12.50
CA LYS A 146 4.86 -2.66 -13.67
C LYS A 146 4.66 -3.40 -14.99
N LYS A 147 5.17 -4.63 -15.11
CA LYS A 147 4.87 -5.49 -16.27
C LYS A 147 3.36 -5.76 -16.40
N ALA A 148 2.67 -6.01 -15.29
CA ALA A 148 1.21 -6.20 -15.32
C ALA A 148 0.49 -4.91 -15.70
N PHE A 149 0.93 -3.75 -15.21
CA PHE A 149 0.40 -2.46 -15.62
C PHE A 149 0.57 -2.20 -17.11
N ASP A 150 1.75 -2.45 -17.66
CA ASP A 150 2.03 -2.30 -19.10
C ASP A 150 1.10 -3.19 -19.96
N VAL A 151 0.93 -4.46 -19.57
CA VAL A 151 0.03 -5.40 -20.26
C VAL A 151 -1.43 -4.94 -20.22
N ALA A 152 -1.86 -4.37 -19.09
CA ALA A 152 -3.23 -3.90 -18.89
C ALA A 152 -3.48 -2.49 -19.44
N GLY A 153 -2.45 -1.80 -19.93
CA GLY A 153 -2.55 -0.41 -20.38
C GLY A 153 -2.72 0.61 -19.25
N VAL A 154 -2.40 0.22 -18.01
CA VAL A 154 -2.36 1.13 -16.86
C VAL A 154 -1.17 2.06 -17.01
N LYS A 155 -1.44 3.36 -16.95
CA LYS A 155 -0.42 4.36 -17.23
C LYS A 155 0.55 4.51 -16.05
N THR A 156 1.81 4.14 -16.27
CA THR A 156 2.93 4.39 -15.35
C THR A 156 3.99 5.28 -16.03
N ALA A 157 4.92 5.82 -15.25
CA ALA A 157 6.08 6.50 -15.81
C ALA A 157 6.91 5.52 -16.64
N LYS A 158 7.66 6.01 -17.65
CA LYS A 158 8.62 5.17 -18.39
C LYS A 158 9.64 4.59 -17.43
N TRP A 159 9.97 3.31 -17.60
CA TRP A 159 10.84 2.61 -16.67
C TRP A 159 11.73 1.58 -17.38
N ALA A 160 12.82 1.20 -16.70
CA ALA A 160 13.75 0.17 -17.12
C ALA A 160 14.31 -0.57 -15.90
N ILE A 161 14.89 -1.73 -16.13
CA ILE A 161 15.51 -2.56 -15.10
C ILE A 161 17.02 -2.42 -15.19
N ILE A 162 17.69 -2.30 -14.04
CA ILE A 162 19.13 -2.42 -13.87
C ILE A 162 19.36 -3.70 -13.06
N ASP A 163 19.69 -4.79 -13.78
CA ASP A 163 19.79 -6.11 -13.17
C ASP A 163 21.12 -6.32 -12.43
N THR A 164 22.20 -5.69 -12.90
CA THR A 164 23.55 -5.85 -12.37
C THR A 164 24.31 -4.53 -12.43
N LYS A 165 25.44 -4.44 -11.70
CA LYS A 165 26.35 -3.27 -11.74
C LYS A 165 26.90 -3.02 -13.15
N GLU A 166 27.03 -4.07 -13.95
CA GLU A 166 27.54 -4.03 -15.32
C GLU A 166 26.47 -3.66 -16.34
N THR A 167 25.19 -3.55 -15.96
CA THR A 167 24.11 -3.13 -16.85
C THR A 167 24.46 -1.81 -17.54
N HIS A 168 24.37 -1.79 -18.87
CA HIS A 168 24.65 -0.59 -19.64
C HIS A 168 23.64 0.52 -19.36
N THR A 169 24.05 1.51 -18.58
CA THR A 169 23.21 2.64 -18.17
C THR A 169 23.32 3.85 -19.11
N ASP A 170 24.23 3.79 -20.11
CA ASP A 170 24.60 4.95 -20.92
C ASP A 170 23.43 5.56 -21.73
N GLN A 171 22.42 4.76 -22.08
CA GLN A 171 21.24 5.20 -22.83
C GLN A 171 20.00 5.46 -21.94
N LEU A 172 20.04 5.12 -20.65
CA LEU A 172 18.86 5.19 -19.78
C LEU A 172 18.32 6.62 -19.66
N LEU A 173 19.19 7.61 -19.50
CA LEU A 173 18.78 9.02 -19.37
C LEU A 173 18.09 9.55 -20.63
N GLU A 174 18.57 9.14 -21.82
CA GLU A 174 17.95 9.51 -23.10
C GLU A 174 16.59 8.79 -23.29
N MET A 175 16.55 7.49 -23.01
CA MET A 175 15.36 6.66 -23.19
C MET A 175 14.23 7.05 -22.25
N LEU A 176 14.52 7.28 -20.98
CA LEU A 176 13.53 7.60 -19.93
C LEU A 176 13.25 9.10 -19.86
N GLY A 177 14.23 9.95 -20.23
CA GLY A 177 14.23 11.40 -20.04
C GLY A 177 14.62 11.80 -18.60
N VAL A 178 15.28 12.94 -18.45
CA VAL A 178 15.79 13.43 -17.17
C VAL A 178 14.79 14.34 -16.43
N PRO A 179 14.83 14.38 -15.08
CA PRO A 179 15.54 13.46 -14.20
C PRO A 179 14.87 12.08 -14.16
N ILE A 180 15.60 11.05 -13.74
CA ILE A 180 15.07 9.73 -13.42
C ILE A 180 15.21 9.48 -11.91
N ILE A 181 14.40 8.58 -11.37
CA ILE A 181 14.51 8.11 -9.98
C ILE A 181 14.86 6.62 -9.97
N LEU A 182 15.84 6.25 -9.15
CA LEU A 182 16.23 4.87 -8.91
C LEU A 182 15.53 4.33 -7.68
N LYS A 183 14.96 3.16 -7.78
CA LYS A 183 14.23 2.53 -6.67
C LYS A 183 14.63 1.06 -6.53
N PRO A 184 14.78 0.53 -5.31
CA PRO A 184 14.80 -0.91 -5.11
C PRO A 184 13.55 -1.53 -5.71
N SER A 185 13.67 -2.67 -6.40
CA SER A 185 12.47 -3.34 -6.91
C SER A 185 11.64 -3.94 -5.79
N VAL A 186 12.27 -4.43 -4.74
CA VAL A 186 11.63 -4.91 -3.52
C VAL A 186 11.97 -3.97 -2.37
N SER A 187 11.01 -3.18 -1.91
CA SER A 187 11.14 -2.33 -0.71
C SER A 187 9.78 -1.83 -0.24
N GLY A 188 9.61 -1.71 1.08
CA GLY A 188 8.50 -1.04 1.76
C GLY A 188 8.96 0.23 2.48
N GLY A 189 8.02 1.11 2.89
CA GLY A 189 8.31 2.28 3.71
C GLY A 189 9.39 3.24 3.19
N SER A 190 9.54 3.37 1.87
CA SER A 190 10.59 4.17 1.20
C SER A 190 12.02 3.70 1.43
N MET A 191 12.25 2.49 1.99
CA MET A 191 13.60 1.97 2.23
C MET A 191 14.46 2.04 0.96
N GLY A 192 15.65 2.61 1.09
CA GLY A 192 16.61 2.80 0.01
C GLY A 192 16.24 3.89 -1.01
N ILE A 193 15.25 4.74 -0.70
CA ILE A 193 14.83 5.86 -1.55
C ILE A 193 15.13 7.18 -0.82
N GLY A 194 16.08 7.96 -1.37
CA GLY A 194 16.48 9.25 -0.86
C GLY A 194 16.67 10.28 -1.99
N ILE A 195 17.03 11.51 -1.67
CA ILE A 195 17.21 12.59 -2.66
C ILE A 195 18.29 12.24 -3.69
N LYS A 196 19.30 11.47 -3.33
CA LYS A 196 20.36 11.00 -4.24
C LYS A 196 19.87 9.98 -5.28
N ASN A 197 18.70 9.38 -5.07
CA ASN A 197 18.09 8.48 -6.04
C ASN A 197 17.52 9.22 -7.26
N VAL A 198 17.32 10.55 -7.16
CA VAL A 198 16.89 11.39 -8.30
C VAL A 198 18.11 11.90 -9.02
N VAL A 199 18.39 11.39 -10.22
CA VAL A 199 19.59 11.63 -10.99
C VAL A 199 19.27 12.20 -12.37
N ASP A 200 20.13 13.09 -12.86
CA ASP A 200 19.95 13.79 -14.15
C ASP A 200 21.16 13.72 -15.08
N ASN A 201 22.24 13.09 -14.63
CA ASN A 201 23.48 12.92 -15.39
C ASN A 201 24.10 11.54 -15.17
N GLN A 202 24.99 11.15 -16.08
CA GLN A 202 25.56 9.80 -16.12
C GLN A 202 26.47 9.48 -14.93
N LEU A 203 27.13 10.50 -14.36
CA LEU A 203 28.02 10.29 -13.21
C LEU A 203 27.19 9.92 -11.98
N SER A 204 26.21 10.76 -11.62
CA SER A 204 25.33 10.52 -10.48
C SER A 204 24.52 9.22 -10.64
N LEU A 205 24.13 8.86 -11.88
CA LEU A 205 23.48 7.59 -12.16
C LEU A 205 24.38 6.39 -11.79
N LYS A 206 25.62 6.37 -12.26
CA LYS A 206 26.56 5.27 -11.99
C LYS A 206 26.91 5.18 -10.49
N GLU A 207 27.15 6.33 -9.86
CA GLU A 207 27.46 6.38 -8.41
C GLU A 207 26.29 5.81 -7.58
N GLN A 208 25.07 6.24 -7.86
CA GLN A 208 23.90 5.78 -7.10
C GLN A 208 23.57 4.32 -7.36
N VAL A 209 23.69 3.82 -8.60
CA VAL A 209 23.54 2.39 -8.91
C VAL A 209 24.53 1.56 -8.11
N ASN A 210 25.83 1.95 -8.11
CA ASN A 210 26.85 1.23 -7.34
C ASN A 210 26.51 1.20 -5.85
N LYS A 211 26.10 2.34 -5.28
CA LYS A 211 25.70 2.44 -3.86
C LYS A 211 24.52 1.53 -3.53
N MET A 212 23.50 1.47 -4.40
CA MET A 212 22.35 0.59 -4.16
C MET A 212 22.71 -0.90 -4.19
N PHE A 213 23.67 -1.31 -5.06
CA PHE A 213 24.21 -2.67 -5.06
C PHE A 213 25.12 -3.00 -3.87
N GLU A 214 25.56 -2.01 -3.10
CA GLU A 214 26.27 -2.21 -1.83
C GLU A 214 25.32 -2.47 -0.67
N GLY A 215 24.04 -2.15 -0.83
CA GLY A 215 23.02 -2.28 0.20
C GLY A 215 22.97 -1.09 1.16
N TYR A 216 22.05 -1.18 2.13
CA TYR A 216 21.86 -0.15 3.15
C TYR A 216 21.45 -0.78 4.48
N ARG A 217 22.18 -0.50 5.55
CA ARG A 217 21.92 -1.01 6.91
C ARG A 217 21.69 -2.53 6.98
N GLY A 218 22.41 -3.32 6.15
CA GLY A 218 22.26 -4.75 6.04
C GLY A 218 21.12 -5.21 5.13
N TRP A 219 20.36 -4.30 4.55
CA TRP A 219 19.32 -4.58 3.56
C TRP A 219 19.93 -4.64 2.16
N ASP A 220 19.57 -5.67 1.41
CA ASP A 220 19.90 -5.76 -0.01
C ASP A 220 18.88 -4.96 -0.83
N LEU A 221 19.31 -3.81 -1.36
CA LEU A 221 18.47 -2.92 -2.15
C LEU A 221 18.37 -3.34 -3.62
N ALA A 222 19.13 -4.33 -4.05
CA ALA A 222 19.21 -4.77 -5.43
C ALA A 222 18.53 -6.13 -5.68
N ILE A 223 17.79 -6.64 -4.70
CA ILE A 223 16.97 -7.85 -4.87
C ILE A 223 16.02 -7.65 -6.04
N ASP A 224 15.99 -8.63 -6.97
CA ASP A 224 15.28 -8.54 -8.26
C ASP A 224 15.71 -7.35 -9.12
N GLY A 225 16.85 -6.69 -8.82
CA GLY A 225 17.37 -5.54 -9.55
C GLY A 225 16.86 -4.20 -9.01
N ILE A 226 17.24 -3.14 -9.72
CA ILE A 226 16.89 -1.75 -9.45
C ILE A 226 15.97 -1.27 -10.57
N ILE A 227 14.90 -0.56 -10.24
CA ILE A 227 14.07 0.15 -11.22
C ILE A 227 14.62 1.55 -11.44
N ALA A 228 14.96 1.89 -12.69
CA ALA A 228 15.14 3.25 -13.16
C ALA A 228 13.83 3.75 -13.77
N GLU A 229 13.31 4.85 -13.29
CA GLU A 229 12.00 5.36 -13.68
C GLU A 229 12.07 6.86 -13.97
N LYS A 230 11.35 7.34 -15.02
CA LYS A 230 11.19 8.78 -15.22
C LYS A 230 10.60 9.40 -13.94
N TYR A 231 11.31 10.36 -13.36
CA TYR A 231 10.79 11.12 -12.23
C TYR A 231 9.63 12.02 -12.70
N ILE A 232 8.48 11.85 -12.12
CA ILE A 232 7.30 12.69 -12.40
C ILE A 232 7.25 13.77 -11.34
N ALA A 233 7.58 15.00 -11.74
CA ALA A 233 7.49 16.17 -10.86
C ALA A 233 6.04 16.68 -10.82
N GLY A 234 5.52 16.95 -9.61
CA GLY A 234 4.19 17.51 -9.41
C GLY A 234 3.45 16.94 -8.23
N ARG A 235 2.12 17.01 -8.28
CA ARG A 235 1.21 16.63 -7.18
C ARG A 235 1.24 15.12 -6.96
N GLU A 236 1.15 14.71 -5.70
CA GLU A 236 1.12 13.29 -5.31
C GLU A 236 -0.18 12.96 -4.58
N PHE A 237 -0.79 11.85 -4.95
CA PHE A 237 -2.08 11.41 -4.40
C PHE A 237 -1.97 9.98 -3.94
N THR A 238 -2.84 9.63 -2.97
CA THR A 238 -3.01 8.25 -2.53
C THR A 238 -4.46 7.95 -2.24
N THR A 239 -4.88 6.73 -2.52
CA THR A 239 -6.23 6.25 -2.21
C THR A 239 -6.22 4.80 -1.72
N LEU A 240 -7.22 4.44 -0.93
CA LEU A 240 -7.48 3.09 -0.44
C LEU A 240 -8.57 2.43 -1.28
N ILE A 241 -8.40 1.14 -1.55
CA ILE A 241 -9.43 0.27 -2.13
C ILE A 241 -9.63 -0.90 -1.19
N THR A 242 -10.88 -1.21 -0.85
CA THR A 242 -11.29 -2.41 -0.12
C THR A 242 -12.15 -3.29 -1.00
N GLY A 243 -12.16 -4.61 -0.74
CA GLY A 243 -12.93 -5.59 -1.53
C GLY A 243 -12.07 -6.35 -2.55
N SER A 244 -12.70 -7.24 -3.30
CA SER A 244 -12.04 -8.13 -4.25
C SER A 244 -12.43 -7.82 -5.69
N SER A 245 -11.45 -7.55 -6.55
CA SER A 245 -11.67 -7.15 -7.95
C SER A 245 -12.37 -8.23 -8.81
N GLN A 246 -12.44 -9.46 -8.34
CA GLN A 246 -13.24 -10.52 -8.96
C GLN A 246 -14.76 -10.31 -8.74
N TYR A 247 -15.14 -9.54 -7.73
CA TYR A 247 -16.50 -9.15 -7.38
C TYR A 247 -16.55 -7.64 -7.26
N GLU A 248 -16.51 -6.94 -8.41
CA GLU A 248 -16.33 -5.47 -8.48
C GLU A 248 -17.38 -4.71 -7.65
N GLU A 249 -18.57 -5.25 -7.51
CA GLU A 249 -19.64 -4.71 -6.68
C GLU A 249 -19.28 -4.65 -5.18
N THR A 250 -18.30 -5.44 -4.76
CA THR A 250 -17.79 -5.43 -3.38
C THR A 250 -16.68 -4.40 -3.18
N CYS A 251 -16.11 -3.87 -4.27
CA CYS A 251 -15.02 -2.94 -4.19
C CYS A 251 -15.50 -1.52 -3.84
N LYS A 252 -14.89 -0.95 -2.82
CA LYS A 252 -15.04 0.45 -2.47
C LYS A 252 -13.72 1.18 -2.71
N VAL A 253 -13.72 2.15 -3.63
CA VAL A 253 -12.60 3.05 -3.83
C VAL A 253 -12.86 4.32 -3.04
N TYR A 254 -12.04 4.59 -2.04
CA TYR A 254 -12.14 5.79 -1.21
C TYR A 254 -11.75 7.03 -2.01
N LYS A 255 -12.26 8.20 -1.63
CA LYS A 255 -11.77 9.47 -2.17
C LYS A 255 -10.28 9.60 -1.84
N PRO A 256 -9.45 9.97 -2.82
CA PRO A 256 -8.02 10.16 -2.58
C PRO A 256 -7.75 11.37 -1.69
N VAL A 257 -6.57 11.39 -1.11
CA VAL A 257 -5.95 12.58 -0.53
C VAL A 257 -4.73 12.98 -1.35
N GLU A 258 -4.45 14.27 -1.41
CA GLU A 258 -3.20 14.80 -1.95
C GLU A 258 -2.19 14.94 -0.80
N ARG A 259 -0.96 14.49 -1.04
CA ARG A 259 0.17 14.75 -0.17
C ARG A 259 0.88 16.01 -0.68
N VAL A 260 0.74 17.10 0.06
CA VAL A 260 1.34 18.38 -0.26
C VAL A 260 2.66 18.50 0.51
N PHE A 261 3.77 18.40 -0.19
CA PHE A 261 5.09 18.55 0.41
C PHE A 261 5.39 20.00 0.74
N HIS A 262 6.20 20.22 1.78
CA HIS A 262 6.57 21.56 2.24
C HIS A 262 7.15 22.41 1.10
N SER A 263 6.73 23.66 1.02
CA SER A 263 7.04 24.56 -0.10
C SER A 263 8.50 24.92 -0.23
N SER A 264 9.29 24.87 0.87
CA SER A 264 10.73 25.13 0.84
C SER A 264 11.54 24.04 0.11
N LEU A 265 10.95 22.85 -0.09
CA LEU A 265 11.65 21.76 -0.75
C LEU A 265 11.78 22.01 -2.26
N PRO A 266 12.95 21.76 -2.85
CA PRO A 266 13.11 21.70 -4.29
C PRO A 266 12.15 20.69 -4.92
N ILE A 267 11.73 20.94 -6.15
CA ILE A 267 10.71 20.07 -6.82
C ILE A 267 11.15 18.62 -6.95
N ASN A 268 12.43 18.37 -7.12
CA ASN A 268 12.99 17.00 -7.22
C ASN A 268 13.15 16.31 -5.85
N GLU A 269 12.87 17.00 -4.75
CA GLU A 269 12.88 16.45 -3.38
C GLU A 269 11.47 16.29 -2.80
N ARG A 270 10.43 16.63 -3.57
CA ARG A 270 9.03 16.50 -3.15
C ARG A 270 8.53 15.08 -3.39
N PHE A 271 9.00 14.14 -2.59
CA PHE A 271 8.57 12.75 -2.52
C PHE A 271 8.92 12.19 -1.13
N LEU A 272 8.33 11.05 -0.76
CA LEU A 272 8.65 10.38 0.50
C LEU A 272 10.05 9.78 0.42
N SER A 273 11.05 10.50 0.94
CA SER A 273 12.39 9.97 1.17
C SER A 273 12.43 9.23 2.50
N PHE A 274 13.29 8.22 2.59
CA PHE A 274 13.44 7.41 3.79
C PHE A 274 13.90 8.23 4.99
N ASP A 275 14.93 9.04 4.81
CA ASP A 275 15.51 9.86 5.89
C ASP A 275 14.49 10.82 6.53
N ARG A 276 13.69 11.53 5.71
CA ARG A 276 12.69 12.47 6.24
C ARG A 276 11.45 11.76 6.77
N LEU A 277 11.03 10.64 6.14
CA LEU A 277 9.86 9.90 6.58
C LEU A 277 10.06 9.28 7.97
N TRP A 278 11.27 8.78 8.24
CA TRP A 278 11.61 8.09 9.48
C TRP A 278 12.46 8.93 10.44
N GLU A 279 12.66 10.22 10.13
CA GLU A 279 13.42 11.18 10.95
C GLU A 279 14.84 10.72 11.30
N ILE A 280 15.48 9.96 10.39
CA ILE A 280 16.83 9.40 10.58
C ILE A 280 17.91 10.43 10.30
N TYR A 281 17.74 11.25 9.25
CA TYR A 281 18.59 12.38 8.86
C TYR A 281 20.07 12.05 8.69
N GLU A 282 20.39 10.92 8.03
CA GLU A 282 21.77 10.55 7.70
C GLU A 282 22.32 11.32 6.49
N GLU A 283 21.48 11.54 5.49
CA GLU A 283 21.84 12.19 4.22
C GLU A 283 21.02 13.44 3.91
N GLU A 284 19.89 13.60 4.57
CA GLU A 284 18.94 14.69 4.35
C GLU A 284 18.77 15.51 5.62
N SER A 285 18.53 16.82 5.46
CA SER A 285 18.31 17.71 6.60
C SER A 285 16.87 17.65 7.09
N PRO A 286 16.64 17.80 8.40
CA PRO A 286 15.31 18.03 8.96
C PRO A 286 14.63 19.23 8.31
N MET A 287 13.30 19.26 8.41
CA MET A 287 12.53 20.42 7.97
C MET A 287 12.87 21.67 8.80
N PRO A 288 12.85 22.88 8.18
CA PRO A 288 13.09 24.12 8.93
C PRO A 288 12.11 24.27 10.10
N GLN A 289 12.59 24.74 11.25
CA GLN A 289 11.78 25.12 12.43
C GLN A 289 10.84 24.00 12.95
N ASN A 290 11.16 22.73 12.66
CA ASN A 290 10.31 21.57 12.96
C ASN A 290 8.93 21.60 12.26
N GLU A 291 8.85 22.23 11.09
CA GLU A 291 7.67 22.21 10.25
C GLU A 291 7.43 20.79 9.67
N ASN A 292 6.19 20.50 9.33
CA ASN A 292 5.83 19.19 8.78
C ASN A 292 6.45 18.99 7.38
N PHE A 293 6.97 17.79 7.13
CA PHE A 293 7.51 17.41 5.83
C PHE A 293 6.44 17.46 4.73
N TYR A 294 5.23 17.08 5.05
CA TYR A 294 4.05 17.15 4.19
C TYR A 294 2.77 17.28 5.02
N GLU A 295 1.67 17.59 4.34
CA GLU A 295 0.32 17.53 4.87
C GLU A 295 -0.62 16.84 3.89
N TYR A 296 -1.74 16.30 4.38
CA TYR A 296 -2.78 15.71 3.54
C TYR A 296 -3.96 16.66 3.39
N VAL A 297 -4.34 16.93 2.13
CA VAL A 297 -5.48 17.76 1.79
C VAL A 297 -6.51 17.00 0.93
N GLU A 298 -7.75 17.47 0.95
CA GLU A 298 -8.81 16.94 0.10
C GLU A 298 -8.55 17.29 -1.37
N VAL A 299 -8.85 16.34 -2.26
CA VAL A 299 -8.69 16.50 -3.71
C VAL A 299 -9.98 17.05 -4.31
N GLU A 300 -9.87 17.93 -5.30
CA GLU A 300 -11.00 18.48 -6.05
C GLU A 300 -11.84 17.35 -6.66
N LYS A 301 -13.18 17.52 -6.66
CA LYS A 301 -14.12 16.44 -6.99
C LYS A 301 -13.84 15.79 -8.34
N GLU A 302 -13.67 16.57 -9.39
CA GLU A 302 -13.46 16.08 -10.75
C GLU A 302 -12.16 15.28 -10.86
N LEU A 303 -11.10 15.75 -10.23
CA LEU A 303 -9.81 15.04 -10.19
C LEU A 303 -9.92 13.78 -9.32
N SER A 304 -10.62 13.85 -8.20
CA SER A 304 -10.88 12.71 -7.32
C SER A 304 -11.58 11.57 -8.05
N ASP A 305 -12.59 11.87 -8.87
CA ASP A 305 -13.32 10.85 -9.64
C ASP A 305 -12.40 10.17 -10.66
N VAL A 306 -11.55 10.93 -11.38
CA VAL A 306 -10.55 10.38 -12.31
C VAL A 306 -9.51 9.50 -11.58
N ILE A 307 -9.01 9.97 -10.43
CA ILE A 307 -8.02 9.19 -9.64
C ILE A 307 -8.64 7.87 -9.17
N ARG A 308 -9.87 7.87 -8.71
CA ARG A 308 -10.59 6.66 -8.29
C ARG A 308 -10.72 5.66 -9.43
N GLU A 309 -11.08 6.12 -10.62
CA GLU A 309 -11.21 5.27 -11.81
C GLU A 309 -9.88 4.61 -12.19
N ILE A 310 -8.80 5.39 -12.33
CA ILE A 310 -7.49 4.84 -12.71
C ILE A 310 -6.91 3.92 -11.62
N SER A 311 -7.20 4.21 -10.35
CA SER A 311 -6.79 3.37 -9.22
C SER A 311 -7.52 2.03 -9.22
N MET A 312 -8.83 2.02 -9.51
CA MET A 312 -9.59 0.77 -9.67
C MET A 312 -9.07 -0.05 -10.86
N ASN A 313 -8.71 0.60 -11.98
CA ASN A 313 -8.11 -0.08 -13.13
C ASN A 313 -6.76 -0.72 -12.77
N ALA A 314 -5.91 -0.01 -12.01
CA ALA A 314 -4.65 -0.55 -11.49
C ALA A 314 -4.89 -1.75 -10.56
N TYR A 315 -5.81 -1.61 -9.61
CA TYR A 315 -6.17 -2.67 -8.66
C TYR A 315 -6.69 -3.93 -9.37
N ARG A 316 -7.57 -3.75 -10.34
CA ARG A 316 -8.11 -4.84 -11.19
C ARG A 316 -7.01 -5.54 -11.99
N SER A 317 -6.08 -4.80 -12.56
CA SER A 317 -4.98 -5.38 -13.36
C SER A 317 -4.03 -6.28 -12.56
N LEU A 318 -4.04 -6.13 -11.23
CA LEU A 318 -3.26 -6.92 -10.28
C LEU A 318 -4.09 -8.01 -9.59
N ASN A 319 -5.34 -8.24 -10.00
CA ASN A 319 -6.31 -9.11 -9.29
C ASN A 319 -6.40 -8.76 -7.80
N GLY A 320 -6.57 -7.47 -7.52
CA GLY A 320 -6.62 -6.94 -6.15
C GLY A 320 -7.66 -7.65 -5.29
N THR A 321 -7.29 -7.98 -4.06
CA THR A 321 -8.14 -8.68 -3.08
C THR A 321 -7.92 -8.11 -1.68
N GLY A 322 -8.97 -8.15 -0.86
CA GLY A 322 -8.94 -7.67 0.52
C GLY A 322 -8.89 -6.15 0.60
N TYR A 323 -7.70 -5.60 0.54
CA TYR A 323 -7.48 -4.15 0.45
C TYR A 323 -6.10 -3.82 -0.11
N GLY A 324 -5.97 -2.61 -0.62
CA GLY A 324 -4.70 -2.08 -1.10
C GLY A 324 -4.72 -0.56 -1.25
N ARG A 325 -3.54 0.05 -1.13
CA ARG A 325 -3.34 1.47 -1.36
C ARG A 325 -2.70 1.67 -2.73
N VAL A 326 -3.20 2.66 -3.47
CA VAL A 326 -2.65 3.05 -4.78
C VAL A 326 -2.07 4.44 -4.65
N ASP A 327 -0.80 4.60 -5.05
CA ASP A 327 -0.07 5.85 -5.02
C ASP A 327 0.09 6.38 -6.45
N ILE A 328 -0.19 7.69 -6.65
CA ILE A 328 -0.34 8.32 -7.97
C ILE A 328 0.42 9.64 -8.00
N ARG A 329 1.02 9.97 -9.14
CA ARG A 329 1.55 11.30 -9.42
C ARG A 329 0.93 11.95 -10.62
N MET A 330 0.73 13.26 -10.53
CA MET A 330 0.33 14.10 -11.64
C MET A 330 1.52 14.96 -12.10
N ASP A 331 1.89 14.80 -13.36
CA ASP A 331 2.93 15.63 -13.98
C ASP A 331 2.49 17.10 -14.02
N GLU A 332 3.25 17.99 -13.40
CA GLU A 332 2.89 19.41 -13.25
C GLU A 332 2.79 20.17 -14.59
N LYS A 333 3.52 19.71 -15.63
CA LYS A 333 3.56 20.38 -16.93
C LYS A 333 2.42 19.96 -17.83
N THR A 334 2.01 18.68 -17.74
CA THR A 334 1.05 18.09 -18.68
C THR A 334 -0.29 17.77 -18.04
N GLY A 335 -0.40 17.80 -16.71
CA GLY A 335 -1.58 17.36 -15.96
C GLY A 335 -1.87 15.87 -16.08
N LYS A 336 -0.96 15.06 -16.64
CA LYS A 336 -1.16 13.63 -16.83
C LYS A 336 -0.91 12.89 -15.54
N LEU A 337 -1.82 11.95 -15.22
CA LEU A 337 -1.71 11.07 -14.05
C LEU A 337 -0.92 9.80 -14.40
N TYR A 338 -0.12 9.35 -13.44
CA TYR A 338 0.70 8.14 -13.51
C TYR A 338 0.56 7.34 -12.21
N ILE A 339 0.22 6.05 -12.32
CA ILE A 339 0.27 5.15 -11.19
C ILE A 339 1.74 4.92 -10.83
N LEU A 340 2.11 5.17 -9.58
CA LEU A 340 3.45 4.85 -9.07
C LEU A 340 3.53 3.39 -8.69
N GLU A 341 2.63 2.98 -7.79
CA GLU A 341 2.57 1.61 -7.27
C GLU A 341 1.19 1.33 -6.66
N ALA A 342 0.91 0.05 -6.47
CA ALA A 342 -0.16 -0.44 -5.62
C ALA A 342 0.45 -1.28 -4.50
N ASN A 343 0.04 -1.02 -3.27
CA ASN A 343 0.54 -1.67 -2.07
C ASN A 343 -0.56 -2.57 -1.52
N ALA A 344 -0.45 -3.88 -1.79
CA ALA A 344 -1.28 -4.87 -1.14
C ALA A 344 -0.98 -4.88 0.35
N GLN A 345 -2.03 -5.01 1.17
CA GLN A 345 -1.87 -5.16 2.62
C GLN A 345 -1.04 -4.03 3.27
N CYS A 346 -1.24 -2.78 2.80
CA CYS A 346 -0.58 -1.61 3.37
C CYS A 346 -0.91 -1.45 4.86
N GLY A 347 -0.02 -0.80 5.62
CA GLY A 347 -0.26 -0.50 7.03
C GLY A 347 -1.57 0.26 7.25
N LEU A 348 -2.33 -0.13 8.26
CA LEU A 348 -3.62 0.45 8.62
C LEU A 348 -3.53 1.14 9.98
N SER A 349 -3.85 2.42 10.03
CA SER A 349 -3.99 3.22 11.26
C SER A 349 -4.96 4.38 11.01
N GLU A 350 -5.65 4.83 12.06
CA GLU A 350 -6.45 6.05 12.00
C GLU A 350 -5.63 7.34 12.17
N ASP A 351 -4.39 7.22 12.63
CA ASP A 351 -3.49 8.35 12.78
C ASP A 351 -2.89 8.76 11.44
N GLU A 352 -3.28 9.94 10.95
CA GLU A 352 -2.80 10.48 9.67
C GLU A 352 -1.32 10.90 9.70
N ASN A 353 -0.72 11.04 10.87
CA ASN A 353 0.73 11.24 11.00
C ASN A 353 1.49 9.92 10.85
N TYR A 354 0.83 8.80 11.09
CA TYR A 354 1.42 7.47 11.00
C TYR A 354 1.22 6.84 9.63
N THR A 355 -0.01 6.92 9.07
CA THR A 355 -0.30 6.40 7.72
C THR A 355 -1.22 7.35 6.94
N SER A 356 -1.16 7.28 5.60
CA SER A 356 -2.11 7.99 4.73
C SER A 356 -3.57 7.52 4.92
N ILE A 357 -3.78 6.36 5.56
CA ILE A 357 -5.13 5.81 5.78
C ILE A 357 -5.95 6.72 6.67
N GLY A 358 -5.37 7.26 7.77
CA GLY A 358 -6.06 8.20 8.64
C GLY A 358 -6.58 9.42 7.88
N ALA A 359 -5.76 10.03 7.03
CA ALA A 359 -6.17 11.15 6.19
C ALA A 359 -7.26 10.77 5.17
N ILE A 360 -7.16 9.60 4.54
CA ILE A 360 -8.19 9.08 3.64
C ILE A 360 -9.52 8.92 4.38
N LEU A 361 -9.51 8.32 5.58
CA LEU A 361 -10.70 8.13 6.39
C LEU A 361 -11.34 9.46 6.81
N ARG A 362 -10.54 10.44 7.22
CA ARG A 362 -11.00 11.80 7.56
C ARG A 362 -11.75 12.45 6.39
N VAL A 363 -11.17 12.44 5.18
CA VAL A 363 -11.79 13.03 3.97
C VAL A 363 -13.08 12.28 3.58
N ASN A 364 -13.12 10.96 3.78
CA ASN A 364 -14.28 10.14 3.48
C ASN A 364 -15.33 10.12 4.61
N LYS A 365 -15.06 10.74 5.76
CA LYS A 365 -15.93 10.73 6.93
C LYS A 365 -16.30 9.30 7.36
N THR A 366 -15.35 8.39 7.23
CA THR A 366 -15.47 6.97 7.60
C THR A 366 -14.63 6.74 8.85
N SER A 367 -15.16 6.04 9.84
CA SER A 367 -14.38 5.68 11.03
C SER A 367 -13.41 4.54 10.71
N PHE A 368 -12.30 4.46 11.45
CA PHE A 368 -11.36 3.35 11.34
C PHE A 368 -12.05 2.01 11.64
N LYS A 369 -12.94 2.00 12.63
CA LYS A 369 -13.79 0.85 12.95
C LYS A 369 -14.60 0.37 11.74
N ASP A 370 -15.28 1.28 11.03
CA ASP A 370 -16.13 0.90 9.90
C ASP A 370 -15.29 0.31 8.75
N MET A 371 -14.12 0.88 8.48
CA MET A 371 -13.19 0.34 7.50
C MET A 371 -12.68 -1.06 7.88
N ILE A 372 -12.31 -1.30 9.14
CA ILE A 372 -11.89 -2.63 9.62
C ILE A 372 -13.03 -3.64 9.49
N VAL A 373 -14.26 -3.24 9.79
CA VAL A 373 -15.45 -4.09 9.58
C VAL A 373 -15.66 -4.41 8.10
N GLU A 374 -15.50 -3.45 7.19
CA GLU A 374 -15.56 -3.70 5.73
C GLU A 374 -14.51 -4.74 5.31
N ILE A 375 -13.28 -4.63 5.79
CA ILE A 375 -12.18 -5.56 5.49
C ILE A 375 -12.46 -6.97 6.05
N ILE A 376 -13.04 -7.06 7.25
CA ILE A 376 -13.46 -8.34 7.85
C ILE A 376 -14.57 -8.98 7.03
N HIS A 377 -15.57 -8.21 6.60
CA HIS A 377 -16.67 -8.72 5.76
C HIS A 377 -16.17 -9.23 4.42
N ASP A 378 -15.22 -8.53 3.76
CA ASP A 378 -14.60 -9.07 2.54
C ASP A 378 -13.97 -10.44 2.79
N ALA A 379 -13.25 -10.61 3.91
CA ALA A 379 -12.62 -11.89 4.26
C ALA A 379 -13.65 -13.02 4.47
N ILE A 380 -14.76 -12.75 5.15
CA ILE A 380 -15.84 -13.70 5.36
C ILE A 380 -16.49 -14.06 4.02
N ASN A 381 -16.85 -13.06 3.21
CA ASN A 381 -17.47 -13.26 1.89
C ASN A 381 -16.57 -14.06 0.95
N ARG A 382 -15.27 -13.79 0.93
CA ARG A 382 -14.31 -14.58 0.13
C ARG A 382 -14.24 -16.05 0.57
N LYS A 383 -14.46 -16.32 1.85
CA LYS A 383 -14.50 -17.69 2.37
C LYS A 383 -15.78 -18.43 1.98
N GLU A 384 -16.93 -17.77 2.05
CA GLU A 384 -18.24 -18.36 1.75
C GLU A 384 -18.46 -18.60 0.25
N ASN A 385 -17.79 -17.84 -0.62
CA ASN A 385 -17.93 -17.94 -2.08
C ASN A 385 -16.84 -18.81 -2.75
N LYS A 386 -16.01 -19.50 -1.97
CA LYS A 386 -15.06 -20.52 -2.45
C LYS A 386 -15.73 -21.87 -2.55
#